data_db59995bf272929343924c15e753dc71
#
_entry.id   db59995bf272929343924c15e753dc71
#
_cell.length_a   1.000
_cell.length_b   1.000
_cell.length_c   1.000
_cell.angle_alpha   90.00
_cell.angle_beta   90.00
_cell.angle_gamma   90.00
#
_symmetry.space_group_name_H-M   'P 1'
#
loop_
_entity.id
_entity.type
_entity.pdbx_description
1 polymer ?
#
loop_
_entity_poly.entity_id
_entity_poly.type
_entity_poly.pdbx_seq_one_letter_code
_entity_poly.pdbx_strand_id
1 'polypeptide(L)'
;MKILAFTDLHANIIAYEKLKKKVKKFKPDIIFCLGDVSFFEQYLEQVLRKLNELKKPVFIIHGNHETDTILKKLCQRYPYLIFAHNKVTSVGPYTIIAHGGGGFYTQGKSAKDKDFERLIKNNKKKLRGKLILLTHAPPRKTKLDHISWAGHVGCESYAEFIRKYKPVIALSGHLHENFRKQQKKGKTIICNPGPEGMVFSI
;
A
#
# COMPACT_ATOMS: atom_id res chain seq x y z
N MET A 1 9.81 14.23 4.21
CA MET A 1 8.38 13.93 4.36
C MET A 1 8.20 12.81 5.38
N LYS A 2 7.34 13.00 6.36
CA LYS A 2 7.02 12.00 7.38
C LYS A 2 5.76 11.24 6.96
N ILE A 3 5.85 9.93 6.85
CA ILE A 3 4.78 9.03 6.39
C ILE A 3 4.37 8.11 7.53
N LEU A 4 3.07 7.91 7.71
CA LEU A 4 2.54 6.75 8.42
C LEU A 4 1.95 5.79 7.39
N ALA A 5 2.40 4.55 7.37
CA ALA A 5 1.83 3.52 6.48
C ALA A 5 1.24 2.37 7.30
N PHE A 6 0.14 1.81 6.84
CA PHE A 6 -0.51 0.63 7.42
C PHE A 6 -1.23 -0.20 6.36
N THR A 7 -1.59 -1.42 6.72
CA THR A 7 -2.27 -2.39 5.85
C THR A 7 -3.08 -3.37 6.68
N ASP A 8 -4.02 -4.07 6.04
CA ASP A 8 -4.72 -5.22 6.63
C ASP A 8 -5.35 -4.91 8.00
N LEU A 9 -6.07 -3.77 8.06
CA LEU A 9 -6.71 -3.31 9.30
C LEU A 9 -7.89 -4.22 9.69
N HIS A 10 -8.61 -4.78 8.69
CA HIS A 10 -9.75 -5.71 8.88
C HIS A 10 -10.73 -5.26 9.96
N ALA A 11 -11.10 -3.97 9.95
CA ALA A 11 -11.98 -3.33 10.94
C ALA A 11 -11.51 -3.47 12.41
N ASN A 12 -10.24 -3.80 12.65
CA ASN A 12 -9.69 -3.99 14.00
C ASN A 12 -9.58 -2.65 14.74
N ILE A 13 -10.46 -2.44 15.71
CA ILE A 13 -10.51 -1.19 16.47
C ILE A 13 -9.25 -0.97 17.32
N ILE A 14 -8.63 -2.03 17.83
CA ILE A 14 -7.42 -1.90 18.65
C ILE A 14 -6.24 -1.41 17.78
N ALA A 15 -6.10 -1.97 16.59
CA ALA A 15 -5.08 -1.52 15.63
C ALA A 15 -5.35 -0.06 15.21
N TYR A 16 -6.61 0.31 14.92
CA TYR A 16 -6.99 1.69 14.62
C TYR A 16 -6.61 2.66 15.74
N GLU A 17 -6.89 2.34 17.00
CA GLU A 17 -6.53 3.23 18.13
C GLU A 17 -4.99 3.39 18.24
N LYS A 18 -4.22 2.36 17.93
CA LYS A 18 -2.75 2.46 17.83
C LYS A 18 -2.32 3.38 16.68
N LEU A 19 -2.98 3.30 15.52
CA LEU A 19 -2.75 4.24 14.40
C LEU A 19 -3.05 5.68 14.81
N LYS A 20 -4.19 5.92 15.44
CA LYS A 20 -4.62 7.25 15.93
C LYS A 20 -3.60 7.85 16.92
N LYS A 21 -3.11 7.04 17.88
CA LYS A 21 -2.04 7.44 18.79
C LYS A 21 -0.75 7.81 18.03
N LYS A 22 -0.38 7.04 16.99
CA LYS A 22 0.80 7.36 16.15
C LYS A 22 0.60 8.65 15.36
N VAL A 23 -0.57 8.90 14.80
CA VAL A 23 -0.88 10.17 14.12
C VAL A 23 -0.71 11.35 15.07
N LYS A 24 -1.25 11.27 16.30
CA LYS A 24 -1.10 12.32 17.32
C LYS A 24 0.35 12.55 17.73
N LYS A 25 1.10 11.44 17.98
CA LYS A 25 2.50 11.50 18.44
C LYS A 25 3.46 11.99 17.38
N PHE A 26 3.39 11.43 16.17
CA PHE A 26 4.39 11.64 15.13
C PHE A 26 4.02 12.71 14.11
N LYS A 27 2.74 13.13 14.08
CA LYS A 27 2.19 14.16 13.18
C LYS A 27 2.64 13.94 11.72
N PRO A 28 2.31 12.80 11.09
CA PRO A 28 2.72 12.51 9.72
C PRO A 28 2.14 13.55 8.76
N ASP A 29 2.86 13.82 7.67
CA ASP A 29 2.40 14.69 6.59
C ASP A 29 1.32 13.99 5.76
N ILE A 30 1.45 12.67 5.59
CA ILE A 30 0.61 11.82 4.75
C ILE A 30 0.48 10.42 5.37
N ILE A 31 -0.65 9.77 5.10
CA ILE A 31 -0.92 8.39 5.51
C ILE A 31 -1.09 7.53 4.26
N PHE A 32 -0.47 6.35 4.24
CA PHE A 32 -0.66 5.33 3.21
C PHE A 32 -1.40 4.14 3.79
N CYS A 33 -2.56 3.85 3.21
CA CYS A 33 -3.38 2.69 3.50
C CYS A 33 -3.27 1.70 2.33
N LEU A 34 -2.69 0.53 2.59
CA LEU A 34 -2.34 -0.42 1.53
C LEU A 34 -3.40 -1.49 1.29
N GLY A 35 -4.65 -1.24 1.68
CA GLY A 35 -5.79 -2.14 1.47
C GLY A 35 -6.13 -3.02 2.65
N ASP A 36 -7.17 -3.85 2.44
CA ASP A 36 -7.75 -4.74 3.44
C ASP A 36 -8.12 -4.00 4.75
N VAL A 37 -8.83 -2.88 4.59
CA VAL A 37 -9.33 -2.09 5.73
C VAL A 37 -10.55 -2.72 6.38
N SER A 38 -11.29 -3.53 5.61
CA SER A 38 -12.49 -4.27 6.02
C SER A 38 -12.29 -5.78 5.87
N PHE A 39 -13.29 -6.55 6.23
CA PHE A 39 -13.35 -7.99 5.96
C PHE A 39 -14.52 -8.26 5.02
N PHE A 40 -14.24 -8.45 3.72
CA PHE A 40 -15.25 -8.58 2.66
C PHE A 40 -16.29 -7.45 2.71
N GLU A 41 -15.78 -6.20 2.74
CA GLU A 41 -16.56 -4.94 2.79
C GLU A 41 -17.41 -4.74 4.04
N GLN A 42 -17.40 -5.69 5.00
CA GLN A 42 -18.08 -5.49 6.29
C GLN A 42 -17.44 -4.34 7.05
N TYR A 43 -18.29 -3.43 7.55
CA TYR A 43 -17.88 -2.22 8.28
C TYR A 43 -17.01 -1.25 7.47
N LEU A 44 -16.91 -1.40 6.13
CA LEU A 44 -16.02 -0.58 5.29
C LEU A 44 -16.28 0.91 5.48
N GLU A 45 -17.53 1.36 5.42
CA GLU A 45 -17.86 2.78 5.56
C GLU A 45 -17.52 3.31 6.95
N GLN A 46 -17.75 2.53 8.01
CA GLN A 46 -17.39 2.90 9.39
C GLN A 46 -15.87 3.09 9.54
N VAL A 47 -15.08 2.19 8.95
CA VAL A 47 -13.62 2.31 8.98
C VAL A 47 -13.15 3.53 8.20
N LEU A 48 -13.70 3.77 7.01
CA LEU A 48 -13.36 4.94 6.20
C LEU A 48 -13.68 6.25 6.91
N ARG A 49 -14.83 6.34 7.59
CA ARG A 49 -15.19 7.48 8.43
C ARG A 49 -14.14 7.72 9.51
N LYS A 50 -13.75 6.66 10.24
CA LYS A 50 -12.69 6.75 11.27
C LYS A 50 -11.33 7.18 10.67
N LEU A 51 -10.96 6.69 9.51
CA LEU A 51 -9.73 7.15 8.83
C LEU A 51 -9.81 8.63 8.44
N ASN A 52 -10.96 9.10 8.01
CA ASN A 52 -11.20 10.51 7.71
C ASN A 52 -11.08 11.40 8.97
N GLU A 53 -11.48 10.90 10.15
CA GLU A 53 -11.35 11.62 11.44
C GLU A 53 -9.89 11.87 11.84
N LEU A 54 -8.92 11.20 11.24
CA LEU A 54 -7.49 11.47 11.46
C LEU A 54 -7.05 12.83 10.92
N LYS A 55 -7.86 13.48 10.05
CA LYS A 55 -7.63 14.82 9.46
C LYS A 55 -6.25 14.95 8.81
N LYS A 56 -5.81 13.91 8.13
CA LYS A 56 -4.57 13.82 7.35
C LYS A 56 -4.89 13.25 5.97
N PRO A 57 -4.20 13.65 4.89
CA PRO A 57 -4.36 13.01 3.60
C PRO A 57 -4.07 11.50 3.71
N VAL A 58 -5.05 10.66 3.40
CA VAL A 58 -4.91 9.21 3.37
C VAL A 58 -4.99 8.74 1.94
N PHE A 59 -3.86 8.33 1.36
CA PHE A 59 -3.84 7.63 0.08
C PHE A 59 -4.20 6.18 0.33
N ILE A 60 -5.29 5.72 -0.27
CA ILE A 60 -5.83 4.39 -0.03
C ILE A 60 -5.94 3.60 -1.34
N ILE A 61 -5.47 2.36 -1.30
CA ILE A 61 -5.70 1.36 -2.34
C ILE A 61 -6.56 0.24 -1.77
N HIS A 62 -7.26 -0.52 -2.62
CA HIS A 62 -7.99 -1.71 -2.18
C HIS A 62 -7.03 -2.91 -2.00
N GLY A 63 -7.39 -3.83 -1.13
CA GLY A 63 -6.75 -5.14 -1.04
C GLY A 63 -7.52 -6.20 -1.81
N ASN A 64 -7.66 -7.40 -1.25
CA ASN A 64 -8.50 -8.46 -1.79
C ASN A 64 -9.87 -8.56 -1.09
N HIS A 65 -10.07 -7.85 0.00
CA HIS A 65 -11.32 -7.80 0.76
C HIS A 65 -12.24 -6.64 0.36
N GLU A 66 -11.80 -5.73 -0.49
CA GLU A 66 -12.62 -4.67 -1.07
C GLU A 66 -12.60 -4.71 -2.59
N THR A 67 -13.71 -4.30 -3.21
CA THR A 67 -13.71 -3.99 -4.63
C THR A 67 -13.22 -2.54 -4.84
N ASP A 68 -12.48 -2.33 -5.93
CA ASP A 68 -11.98 -0.99 -6.30
C ASP A 68 -13.12 0.01 -6.51
N THR A 69 -14.23 -0.45 -7.11
CA THR A 69 -15.39 0.38 -7.42
C THR A 69 -16.09 0.89 -6.17
N ILE A 70 -16.35 0.02 -5.19
CA ILE A 70 -17.01 0.40 -3.93
C ILE A 70 -16.09 1.30 -3.11
N LEU A 71 -14.83 0.93 -2.95
CA LEU A 71 -13.87 1.74 -2.20
C LEU A 71 -13.71 3.13 -2.82
N LYS A 72 -13.60 3.24 -4.15
CA LYS A 72 -13.54 4.51 -4.87
C LYS A 72 -14.75 5.38 -4.60
N LYS A 73 -15.97 4.82 -4.72
CA LYS A 73 -17.24 5.53 -4.48
C LYS A 73 -17.32 6.05 -3.04
N LEU A 74 -16.94 5.24 -2.06
CA LEU A 74 -16.99 5.63 -0.65
C LEU A 74 -15.93 6.68 -0.31
N CYS A 75 -14.71 6.57 -0.82
CA CYS A 75 -13.66 7.58 -0.60
C CYS A 75 -14.09 8.98 -1.07
N GLN A 76 -14.89 9.11 -2.12
CA GLN A 76 -15.38 10.40 -2.61
C GLN A 76 -16.24 11.17 -1.61
N ARG A 77 -16.78 10.49 -0.58
CA ARG A 77 -17.62 11.12 0.46
C ARG A 77 -16.79 11.80 1.56
N TYR A 78 -15.46 11.60 1.57
CA TYR A 78 -14.59 11.98 2.68
C TYR A 78 -13.42 12.83 2.19
N PRO A 79 -13.27 14.08 2.66
CA PRO A 79 -12.30 15.03 2.11
C PRO A 79 -10.83 14.64 2.32
N TYR A 80 -10.53 13.82 3.32
CA TYR A 80 -9.16 13.39 3.59
C TYR A 80 -8.80 12.05 2.94
N LEU A 81 -9.74 11.34 2.31
CA LEU A 81 -9.48 10.06 1.67
C LEU A 81 -9.25 10.22 0.17
N ILE A 82 -8.13 9.73 -0.30
CA ILE A 82 -7.69 9.82 -1.70
C ILE A 82 -7.56 8.41 -2.25
N PHE A 83 -8.56 7.97 -3.04
CA PHE A 83 -8.48 6.69 -3.72
C PHE A 83 -7.35 6.70 -4.75
N ALA A 84 -6.33 5.87 -4.54
CA ALA A 84 -5.07 5.91 -5.25
C ALA A 84 -4.82 4.70 -6.18
N HIS A 85 -5.69 3.67 -6.16
CA HIS A 85 -5.48 2.48 -7.00
C HIS A 85 -5.32 2.85 -8.48
N ASN A 86 -4.37 2.19 -9.14
CA ASN A 86 -4.02 2.34 -10.55
C ASN A 86 -3.70 3.79 -10.95
N LYS A 87 -2.98 4.52 -10.07
CA LYS A 87 -2.59 5.93 -10.28
C LYS A 87 -1.11 6.18 -10.07
N VAL A 88 -0.63 7.20 -10.78
CA VAL A 88 0.68 7.81 -10.57
C VAL A 88 0.44 9.28 -10.24
N THR A 89 0.77 9.69 -9.01
CA THR A 89 0.45 11.02 -8.45
C THR A 89 1.72 11.68 -7.90
N SER A 90 1.93 12.95 -8.23
CA SER A 90 3.03 13.73 -7.68
C SER A 90 2.62 14.42 -6.39
N VAL A 91 3.49 14.35 -5.36
CA VAL A 91 3.33 15.04 -4.07
C VAL A 91 4.68 15.66 -3.70
N GLY A 92 4.82 16.95 -3.91
CA GLY A 92 6.11 17.63 -3.78
C GLY A 92 7.19 16.98 -4.65
N PRO A 93 8.37 16.63 -4.10
CA PRO A 93 9.44 15.98 -4.86
C PRO A 93 9.23 14.47 -5.07
N TYR A 94 8.12 13.93 -4.60
CA TYR A 94 7.82 12.50 -4.65
C TYR A 94 6.82 12.16 -5.75
N THR A 95 7.02 11.02 -6.39
CA THR A 95 6.02 10.41 -7.28
C THR A 95 5.55 9.10 -6.66
N ILE A 96 4.28 9.06 -6.31
CA ILE A 96 3.60 7.91 -5.72
C ILE A 96 3.01 7.06 -6.84
N ILE A 97 3.39 5.81 -6.91
CA ILE A 97 2.85 4.78 -7.80
C ILE A 97 2.03 3.85 -6.92
N ALA A 98 0.74 3.74 -7.17
CA ALA A 98 -0.16 2.97 -6.32
C ALA A 98 -0.99 1.96 -7.12
N HIS A 99 -0.93 0.69 -6.71
CA HIS A 99 -1.61 -0.40 -7.37
C HIS A 99 -2.16 -1.39 -6.34
N GLY A 100 -3.47 -1.45 -6.19
CA GLY A 100 -4.19 -2.32 -5.24
C GLY A 100 -4.51 -3.69 -5.82
N GLY A 101 -5.20 -4.47 -5.02
CA GLY A 101 -5.56 -5.84 -5.30
C GLY A 101 -4.51 -6.84 -4.82
N GLY A 102 -4.98 -7.96 -4.33
CA GLY A 102 -4.16 -9.02 -3.76
C GLY A 102 -4.42 -10.37 -4.41
N GLY A 103 -3.77 -11.37 -3.92
CA GLY A 103 -3.85 -12.76 -4.33
C GLY A 103 -2.47 -13.40 -4.30
N PHE A 104 -2.45 -14.71 -4.30
CA PHE A 104 -1.22 -15.46 -4.49
C PHE A 104 -0.86 -15.47 -5.98
N TYR A 105 0.35 -15.08 -6.26
CA TYR A 105 0.90 -15.10 -7.61
C TYR A 105 1.64 -16.41 -7.80
N THR A 106 1.17 -17.22 -8.74
CA THR A 106 1.85 -18.44 -9.17
C THR A 106 3.11 -18.10 -9.99
N GLN A 107 3.84 -19.12 -10.43
CA GLN A 107 4.96 -18.89 -11.34
C GLN A 107 4.50 -18.22 -12.65
N GLY A 108 5.25 -17.21 -13.09
CA GLY A 108 4.93 -16.42 -14.28
C GLY A 108 4.11 -15.18 -13.98
N LYS A 109 3.85 -14.37 -15.02
CA LYS A 109 3.12 -13.11 -14.93
C LYS A 109 1.62 -13.33 -15.01
N SER A 110 0.91 -12.87 -14.00
CA SER A 110 -0.55 -12.88 -13.91
C SER A 110 -1.19 -11.72 -14.68
N ALA A 111 -2.52 -11.69 -14.76
CA ALA A 111 -3.27 -10.54 -15.29
C ALA A 111 -2.96 -9.25 -14.52
N LYS A 112 -2.81 -9.33 -13.19
CA LYS A 112 -2.46 -8.17 -12.35
C LYS A 112 -1.05 -7.64 -12.61
N ASP A 113 -0.08 -8.51 -12.92
CA ASP A 113 1.23 -8.08 -13.39
C ASP A 113 1.11 -7.23 -14.66
N LYS A 114 0.30 -7.68 -15.63
CA LYS A 114 0.06 -6.96 -16.88
C LYS A 114 -0.63 -5.62 -16.66
N ASP A 115 -1.56 -5.52 -15.71
CA ASP A 115 -2.23 -4.26 -15.36
C ASP A 115 -1.25 -3.25 -14.76
N PHE A 116 -0.40 -3.70 -13.86
CA PHE A 116 0.66 -2.85 -13.32
C PHE A 116 1.66 -2.40 -14.40
N GLU A 117 2.09 -3.30 -15.27
CA GLU A 117 2.98 -2.96 -16.38
C GLU A 117 2.34 -1.92 -17.32
N ARG A 118 1.03 -2.03 -17.58
CA ARG A 118 0.26 -1.04 -18.35
C ARG A 118 0.22 0.31 -17.64
N LEU A 119 0.00 0.34 -16.32
CA LEU A 119 0.08 1.56 -15.52
C LEU A 119 1.43 2.24 -15.70
N ILE A 120 2.53 1.48 -15.55
CA ILE A 120 3.89 2.01 -15.68
C ILE A 120 4.18 2.51 -17.10
N LYS A 121 3.80 1.75 -18.14
CA LYS A 121 3.97 2.12 -19.54
C LYS A 121 3.27 3.44 -19.86
N ASN A 122 2.00 3.58 -19.45
CA ASN A 122 1.18 4.77 -19.74
C ASN A 122 1.64 6.02 -18.97
N ASN A 123 2.36 5.86 -17.87
CA ASN A 123 2.82 6.96 -17.04
C ASN A 123 4.34 7.15 -17.01
N LYS A 124 5.08 6.54 -17.96
CA LYS A 124 6.54 6.57 -17.98
C LYS A 124 7.14 7.98 -17.85
N LYS A 125 6.53 8.97 -18.49
CA LYS A 125 6.97 10.37 -18.42
C LYS A 125 6.80 11.01 -17.03
N LYS A 126 5.90 10.48 -16.20
CA LYS A 126 5.63 10.95 -14.82
C LYS A 126 6.57 10.32 -13.78
N LEU A 127 7.30 9.26 -14.11
CA LEU A 127 8.20 8.57 -13.17
C LEU A 127 9.48 9.39 -12.98
N ARG A 128 9.37 10.46 -12.21
CA ARG A 128 10.46 11.42 -11.94
C ARG A 128 10.61 11.66 -10.44
N GLY A 129 11.77 12.19 -10.03
CA GLY A 129 12.05 12.51 -8.63
C GLY A 129 12.19 11.26 -7.74
N LYS A 130 11.79 11.37 -6.49
CA LYS A 130 11.84 10.27 -5.51
C LYS A 130 10.59 9.40 -5.64
N LEU A 131 10.73 8.17 -6.12
CA LEU A 131 9.60 7.28 -6.35
C LEU A 131 9.20 6.57 -5.05
N ILE A 132 7.89 6.44 -4.82
CA ILE A 132 7.27 5.66 -3.74
C ILE A 132 6.35 4.63 -4.40
N LEU A 133 6.52 3.36 -4.06
CA LEU A 133 5.65 2.28 -4.55
C LEU A 133 4.72 1.84 -3.43
N LEU A 134 3.41 1.87 -3.71
CA LEU A 134 2.36 1.37 -2.83
C LEU A 134 1.64 0.22 -3.53
N THR A 135 1.67 -0.97 -2.93
CA THR A 135 0.95 -2.14 -3.44
C THR A 135 0.25 -2.86 -2.30
N HIS A 136 -0.81 -3.63 -2.58
CA HIS A 136 -1.35 -4.51 -1.55
C HIS A 136 -0.54 -5.81 -1.49
N ALA A 137 -0.43 -6.54 -2.60
CA ALA A 137 0.41 -7.73 -2.66
C ALA A 137 1.91 -7.37 -2.61
N PRO A 138 2.75 -8.22 -2.01
CA PRO A 138 4.19 -7.98 -1.89
C PRO A 138 4.93 -8.23 -3.21
N PRO A 139 6.11 -7.62 -3.38
CA PRO A 139 7.01 -7.92 -4.51
C PRO A 139 7.66 -9.30 -4.33
N ARG A 140 7.80 -10.04 -5.45
CA ARG A 140 8.35 -11.41 -5.48
C ARG A 140 9.83 -11.45 -5.07
N LYS A 141 10.23 -12.57 -4.46
CA LYS A 141 11.60 -12.84 -3.98
C LYS A 141 12.11 -11.79 -3.00
N THR A 142 11.26 -11.48 -2.03
CA THR A 142 11.57 -10.62 -0.88
C THR A 142 11.25 -11.35 0.43
N LYS A 143 11.63 -10.75 1.57
CA LYS A 143 11.20 -11.26 2.89
C LYS A 143 9.70 -11.12 3.13
N LEU A 144 9.00 -10.35 2.28
CA LEU A 144 7.60 -10.01 2.47
C LEU A 144 6.65 -10.97 1.75
N ASP A 145 7.16 -11.76 0.80
CA ASP A 145 6.34 -12.64 -0.03
C ASP A 145 6.59 -14.14 0.22
N HIS A 146 7.42 -14.47 1.20
CA HIS A 146 7.70 -15.87 1.55
C HIS A 146 6.72 -16.36 2.60
N ILE A 147 6.04 -17.47 2.29
CA ILE A 147 5.19 -18.25 3.22
C ILE A 147 5.69 -19.68 3.27
N SER A 148 5.62 -20.32 4.46
CA SER A 148 6.31 -21.58 4.75
C SER A 148 5.89 -22.74 3.84
N TRP A 149 4.61 -22.81 3.49
CA TRP A 149 4.02 -23.93 2.72
C TRP A 149 4.01 -23.70 1.20
N ALA A 150 4.18 -22.46 0.69
CA ALA A 150 4.13 -22.16 -0.75
C ALA A 150 5.36 -21.41 -1.28
N GLY A 151 6.33 -21.07 -0.40
CA GLY A 151 7.51 -20.32 -0.79
C GLY A 151 7.20 -18.87 -1.18
N HIS A 152 7.75 -18.41 -2.31
CA HIS A 152 7.55 -17.05 -2.80
C HIS A 152 6.27 -16.90 -3.64
N VAL A 153 5.32 -16.12 -3.15
CA VAL A 153 4.00 -15.91 -3.77
C VAL A 153 3.73 -14.45 -4.18
N GLY A 154 4.75 -13.62 -4.20
CA GLY A 154 4.65 -12.21 -4.55
C GLY A 154 4.61 -11.92 -6.05
N CYS A 155 4.34 -10.67 -6.41
CA CYS A 155 4.20 -10.18 -7.77
C CYS A 155 5.56 -9.91 -8.41
N GLU A 156 5.81 -10.50 -9.58
CA GLU A 156 7.07 -10.36 -10.33
C GLU A 156 7.25 -8.92 -10.85
N SER A 157 6.20 -8.32 -11.42
CA SER A 157 6.28 -6.97 -11.99
C SER A 157 6.59 -5.90 -10.94
N TYR A 158 6.18 -6.10 -9.68
CA TYR A 158 6.58 -5.19 -8.59
C TYR A 158 8.08 -5.34 -8.28
N ALA A 159 8.59 -6.57 -8.27
CA ALA A 159 10.02 -6.82 -8.06
C ALA A 159 10.88 -6.26 -9.19
N GLU A 160 10.43 -6.40 -10.44
CA GLU A 160 11.07 -5.81 -11.62
C GLU A 160 11.07 -4.28 -11.56
N PHE A 161 9.94 -3.67 -11.16
CA PHE A 161 9.83 -2.23 -10.98
C PHE A 161 10.84 -1.72 -9.94
N ILE A 162 10.92 -2.37 -8.77
CA ILE A 162 11.85 -2.00 -7.70
C ILE A 162 13.30 -2.09 -8.21
N ARG A 163 13.64 -3.16 -8.92
CA ARG A 163 14.99 -3.35 -9.47
C ARG A 163 15.36 -2.25 -10.48
N LYS A 164 14.42 -1.91 -11.38
CA LYS A 164 14.63 -0.96 -12.47
C LYS A 164 14.62 0.49 -12.01
N TYR A 165 13.60 0.88 -11.23
CA TYR A 165 13.34 2.28 -10.90
C TYR A 165 13.82 2.70 -9.51
N LYS A 166 14.21 1.74 -8.66
CA LYS A 166 14.84 1.95 -7.35
C LYS A 166 14.08 2.98 -6.50
N PRO A 167 12.77 2.78 -6.21
CA PRO A 167 12.03 3.71 -5.38
C PRO A 167 12.69 3.88 -4.02
N VAL A 168 12.51 5.04 -3.37
CA VAL A 168 13.06 5.26 -2.02
C VAL A 168 12.44 4.33 -1.01
N ILE A 169 11.14 4.00 -1.22
CA ILE A 169 10.41 3.04 -0.40
C ILE A 169 9.36 2.31 -1.23
N ALA A 170 9.19 1.02 -0.97
CA ALA A 170 8.13 0.16 -1.49
C ALA A 170 7.38 -0.46 -0.31
N LEU A 171 6.09 -0.22 -0.22
CA LEU A 171 5.23 -0.65 0.87
C LEU A 171 4.17 -1.62 0.36
N SER A 172 3.97 -2.72 1.08
CA SER A 172 2.95 -3.73 0.74
C SER A 172 2.37 -4.38 1.99
N GLY A 173 1.27 -5.10 1.84
CA GLY A 173 0.56 -5.83 2.88
C GLY A 173 0.32 -7.30 2.53
N HIS A 174 -0.95 -7.74 2.70
CA HIS A 174 -1.53 -9.02 2.27
C HIS A 174 -1.06 -10.24 3.06
N LEU A 175 0.22 -10.47 3.24
CA LEU A 175 0.73 -11.64 3.95
C LEU A 175 0.95 -11.32 5.42
N HIS A 176 0.03 -11.77 6.25
CA HIS A 176 -0.02 -11.45 7.68
C HIS A 176 1.19 -11.98 8.44
N GLU A 177 1.76 -13.13 8.03
CA GLU A 177 2.98 -13.70 8.61
C GLU A 177 4.20 -12.78 8.46
N ASN A 178 4.08 -11.81 7.56
CA ASN A 178 5.17 -10.89 7.23
C ASN A 178 4.94 -9.48 7.77
N PHE A 179 3.96 -9.27 8.64
CA PHE A 179 3.76 -7.98 9.31
C PHE A 179 5.04 -7.48 9.99
N ARG A 180 5.32 -6.19 9.81
CA ARG A 180 6.47 -5.47 10.35
C ARG A 180 7.84 -5.93 9.84
N LYS A 181 7.87 -6.89 8.89
CA LYS A 181 9.12 -7.24 8.21
C LYS A 181 9.54 -6.14 7.26
N GLN A 182 10.84 -5.91 7.21
CA GLN A 182 11.44 -5.00 6.25
C GLN A 182 12.79 -5.54 5.76
N GLN A 183 13.18 -5.08 4.58
CA GLN A 183 14.50 -5.31 4.03
C GLN A 183 14.95 -4.12 3.19
N LYS A 184 16.27 -4.00 2.99
CA LYS A 184 16.83 -3.08 2.01
C LYS A 184 17.24 -3.84 0.76
N LYS A 185 16.97 -3.28 -0.43
CA LYS A 185 17.50 -3.74 -1.72
C LYS A 185 18.16 -2.53 -2.40
N GLY A 186 19.49 -2.46 -2.30
CA GLY A 186 20.21 -1.22 -2.60
C GLY A 186 19.77 -0.08 -1.69
N LYS A 187 19.31 1.03 -2.27
CA LYS A 187 18.79 2.19 -1.52
C LYS A 187 17.28 2.08 -1.20
N THR A 188 16.57 1.10 -1.77
CA THR A 188 15.13 0.93 -1.56
C THR A 188 14.84 0.24 -0.24
N ILE A 189 13.99 0.83 0.59
CA ILE A 189 13.37 0.18 1.75
C ILE A 189 12.12 -0.56 1.24
N ILE A 190 12.01 -1.86 1.50
CA ILE A 190 10.83 -2.68 1.19
C ILE A 190 10.24 -3.12 2.52
N CYS A 191 8.95 -2.82 2.79
CA CYS A 191 8.36 -3.03 4.11
C CYS A 191 6.88 -3.41 4.04
N ASN A 192 6.47 -4.32 4.93
CA ASN A 192 5.08 -4.57 5.28
C ASN A 192 4.82 -3.90 6.65
N PRO A 193 4.06 -2.79 6.70
CA PRO A 193 3.90 -2.02 7.94
C PRO A 193 2.96 -2.67 8.96
N GLY A 194 2.15 -3.65 8.52
CA GLY A 194 1.12 -4.27 9.35
C GLY A 194 -0.02 -3.33 9.76
N PRO A 195 -1.03 -3.85 10.49
CA PRO A 195 -2.25 -3.10 10.81
C PRO A 195 -2.04 -1.95 11.81
N GLU A 196 -1.04 -2.06 12.68
CA GLU A 196 -0.71 -0.99 13.63
C GLU A 196 0.13 0.14 13.00
N GLY A 197 0.57 -0.06 11.78
CA GLY A 197 1.34 0.91 11.00
C GLY A 197 2.77 1.16 11.48
N MET A 198 3.56 1.68 10.56
CA MET A 198 4.94 2.13 10.80
C MET A 198 5.13 3.56 10.28
N VAL A 199 6.02 4.29 10.95
CA VAL A 199 6.36 5.68 10.59
C VAL A 199 7.71 5.70 9.90
N PHE A 200 7.78 6.42 8.78
CA PHE A 200 8.99 6.60 7.98
C PHE A 200 9.28 8.09 7.78
N SER A 201 10.55 8.45 7.80
CA SER A 201 11.06 9.77 7.37
C SER A 201 11.89 9.59 6.10
N ILE A 202 11.44 10.18 4.99
CA ILE A 202 12.06 10.06 3.67
C ILE A 202 12.33 11.41 3.04
#